data_c33110dfb950d738dcb02345d3f95b60
#
_entry.id   c33110dfb950d738dcb02345d3f95b60
#
_cell.length_a   1.000
_cell.length_b   1.000
_cell.length_c   1.000
_cell.angle_alpha   90.00
_cell.angle_beta   90.00
_cell.angle_gamma   90.00
#
_symmetry.space_group_name_H-M   'P 1'
#
loop_
_entity.id
_entity.type
_entity.pdbx_description
1 polymer ?
#
loop_
_entity_poly.entity_id
_entity_poly.type
_entity_poly.pdbx_seq_one_letter_code
_entity_poly.pdbx_strand_id
1 'polypeptide(L)'
;MTSVPHTRWPMVCLVGLTALFANAAERADAPASESVQLRGQVVCLPEEMHRLHQTDLPTNHEHIYGFRTTNGVYFTLLRTGLSEALFADKRLHEKELLLSGKIPPGTQIFDVRAMKSVRNGVVHDLYYYCDICAIKTVVPGPCMCCREPVELVEKPLNAQDP
;
A
#
# COMPACT_ATOMS: atom_id res chain seq x y z
N MET A 1 5.57 71.99 -58.09
CA MET A 1 4.14 72.19 -57.88
C MET A 1 3.46 70.83 -58.11
N THR A 2 3.35 69.96 -57.14
CA THR A 2 2.66 68.72 -57.27
C THR A 2 1.95 68.43 -55.91
N SER A 3 0.63 68.44 -56.01
CA SER A 3 -0.32 68.25 -55.00
C SER A 3 -0.40 66.77 -54.54
N VAL A 4 -0.34 66.52 -53.20
CA VAL A 4 -0.50 65.20 -52.64
C VAL A 4 -1.93 65.06 -52.07
N PRO A 5 -2.74 64.02 -52.43
CA PRO A 5 -4.05 63.82 -51.86
C PRO A 5 -3.96 63.07 -50.53
N HIS A 6 -4.69 63.57 -49.53
CA HIS A 6 -4.92 62.95 -48.24
C HIS A 6 -5.88 61.79 -48.34
N THR A 7 -5.38 60.58 -48.17
CA THR A 7 -6.23 59.39 -48.06
C THR A 7 -6.63 59.18 -46.58
N ARG A 8 -7.92 59.32 -46.29
CA ARG A 8 -8.50 59.01 -44.97
C ARG A 8 -8.65 57.49 -44.83
N TRP A 9 -7.98 56.93 -43.89
CA TRP A 9 -8.18 55.51 -43.50
C TRP A 9 -9.33 55.44 -42.48
N PRO A 10 -10.25 54.43 -42.59
CA PRO A 10 -11.28 54.19 -41.59
C PRO A 10 -10.68 53.41 -40.42
N MET A 11 -10.99 53.91 -39.24
CA MET A 11 -10.65 53.33 -37.94
C MET A 11 -11.47 52.02 -37.76
N VAL A 12 -10.87 50.86 -37.95
CA VAL A 12 -11.49 49.56 -37.65
C VAL A 12 -11.27 49.28 -36.18
N CYS A 13 -12.37 49.38 -35.40
CA CYS A 13 -12.42 48.89 -34.02
C CYS A 13 -12.30 47.36 -34.03
N LEU A 14 -11.14 46.83 -33.67
CA LEU A 14 -10.90 45.44 -33.35
C LEU A 14 -11.44 45.19 -31.94
N VAL A 15 -12.65 44.62 -31.86
CA VAL A 15 -13.19 44.05 -30.64
C VAL A 15 -12.40 42.79 -30.32
N GLY A 16 -11.50 42.89 -29.32
CA GLY A 16 -10.73 41.77 -28.83
C GLY A 16 -11.62 40.75 -28.10
N LEU A 17 -11.84 39.62 -28.77
CA LEU A 17 -12.48 38.45 -28.20
C LEU A 17 -11.43 37.71 -27.33
N THR A 18 -11.39 38.01 -26.02
CA THR A 18 -10.57 37.25 -25.07
C THR A 18 -11.20 35.88 -24.88
N ALA A 19 -10.68 34.90 -25.60
CA ALA A 19 -10.99 33.50 -25.36
C ALA A 19 -10.40 33.09 -23.99
N LEU A 20 -11.25 32.91 -22.99
CA LEU A 20 -10.94 32.23 -21.74
C LEU A 20 -10.63 30.74 -22.07
N PHE A 21 -9.35 30.44 -22.20
CA PHE A 21 -8.92 29.03 -22.17
C PHE A 21 -9.12 28.50 -20.73
N ALA A 22 -10.26 27.89 -20.48
CA ALA A 22 -10.45 27.03 -19.33
C ALA A 22 -9.50 25.83 -19.50
N ASN A 23 -8.34 25.86 -18.85
CA ASN A 23 -7.51 24.68 -18.65
C ASN A 23 -8.30 23.72 -17.75
N ALA A 24 -9.12 22.87 -18.36
CA ALA A 24 -9.53 21.63 -17.75
C ALA A 24 -8.27 20.80 -17.62
N ALA A 25 -7.67 20.83 -16.42
CA ALA A 25 -6.63 19.87 -16.04
C ALA A 25 -7.27 18.48 -16.13
N GLU A 26 -7.06 17.83 -17.26
CA GLU A 26 -7.35 16.41 -17.47
C GLU A 26 -6.61 15.66 -16.38
N ARG A 27 -7.35 15.24 -15.34
CA ARG A 27 -6.83 14.28 -14.37
C ARG A 27 -6.54 13.03 -15.18
N ALA A 28 -5.27 12.83 -15.50
CA ALA A 28 -4.79 11.57 -16.03
C ALA A 28 -5.30 10.48 -15.08
N ASP A 29 -6.18 9.63 -15.59
CA ASP A 29 -6.71 8.48 -14.88
C ASP A 29 -5.51 7.63 -14.50
N ALA A 30 -5.11 7.68 -13.21
CA ALA A 30 -4.00 6.87 -12.71
C ALA A 30 -4.36 5.41 -12.97
N PRO A 31 -3.47 4.63 -13.60
CA PRO A 31 -3.78 3.24 -13.93
C PRO A 31 -4.25 2.53 -12.67
N ALA A 32 -5.41 1.89 -12.74
CA ALA A 32 -6.05 1.23 -11.63
C ALA A 32 -5.08 0.20 -11.03
N SER A 33 -4.75 0.34 -9.74
CA SER A 33 -3.90 -0.62 -9.05
C SER A 33 -4.64 -1.96 -8.97
N GLU A 34 -4.02 -3.01 -9.49
CA GLU A 34 -4.59 -4.35 -9.47
C GLU A 34 -4.64 -4.89 -8.03
N SER A 35 -5.78 -5.49 -7.66
CA SER A 35 -5.90 -6.19 -6.39
C SER A 35 -5.27 -7.57 -6.54
N VAL A 36 -4.26 -7.86 -5.73
CA VAL A 36 -3.50 -9.11 -5.78
C VAL A 36 -3.56 -9.85 -4.46
N GLN A 37 -3.38 -11.16 -4.52
CA GLN A 37 -3.21 -12.01 -3.36
C GLN A 37 -1.86 -12.72 -3.46
N LEU A 38 -1.03 -12.55 -2.43
CA LEU A 38 0.33 -13.08 -2.36
C LEU A 38 0.47 -14.00 -1.16
N ARG A 39 1.12 -15.15 -1.39
CA ARG A 39 1.47 -16.13 -0.35
C ARG A 39 2.97 -16.09 -0.10
N GLY A 40 3.40 -16.08 1.17
CA GLY A 40 4.81 -15.97 1.51
C GLY A 40 5.04 -15.68 2.99
N GLN A 41 6.15 -15.01 3.29
CA GLN A 41 6.60 -14.65 4.64
C GLN A 41 7.07 -13.20 4.71
N VAL A 42 6.89 -12.57 5.86
CA VAL A 42 7.51 -11.29 6.18
C VAL A 42 8.99 -11.51 6.46
N VAL A 43 9.84 -10.68 5.88
CA VAL A 43 11.29 -10.77 6.02
C VAL A 43 11.89 -9.38 6.28
N CYS A 44 13.03 -9.32 6.95
CA CYS A 44 13.86 -8.12 7.01
C CYS A 44 14.66 -8.04 5.71
N LEU A 45 14.41 -7.05 4.86
CA LEU A 45 15.07 -6.92 3.56
C LEU A 45 16.61 -6.78 3.68
N PRO A 46 17.18 -5.96 4.59
CA PRO A 46 18.62 -5.92 4.80
C PRO A 46 19.23 -7.29 5.14
N GLU A 47 18.60 -8.06 6.03
CA GLU A 47 19.07 -9.41 6.40
C GLU A 47 18.99 -10.39 5.22
N GLU A 48 17.90 -10.33 4.44
CA GLU A 48 17.78 -11.13 3.22
C GLU A 48 18.83 -10.77 2.17
N MET A 49 19.13 -9.47 1.98
CA MET A 49 20.16 -9.03 1.06
C MET A 49 21.56 -9.48 1.54
N HIS A 50 21.83 -9.38 2.84
CA HIS A 50 23.07 -9.91 3.41
C HIS A 50 23.19 -11.42 3.16
N ARG A 51 22.16 -12.17 3.46
CA ARG A 51 22.12 -13.64 3.29
C ARG A 51 22.32 -14.07 1.83
N LEU A 52 21.70 -13.37 0.87
CA LEU A 52 21.72 -13.74 -0.55
C LEU A 52 22.92 -13.21 -1.31
N HIS A 53 23.37 -12.01 -0.98
CA HIS A 53 24.35 -11.25 -1.76
C HIS A 53 25.57 -10.84 -0.95
N GLN A 54 25.67 -11.26 0.33
CA GLN A 54 26.78 -10.93 1.24
C GLN A 54 27.05 -9.42 1.34
N THR A 55 25.98 -8.62 1.28
CA THR A 55 26.06 -7.16 1.49
C THR A 55 26.45 -6.86 2.93
N ASP A 56 27.09 -5.72 3.18
CA ASP A 56 27.37 -5.29 4.54
C ASP A 56 26.08 -5.09 5.33
N LEU A 57 26.03 -5.71 6.53
CA LEU A 57 24.92 -5.59 7.45
C LEU A 57 25.43 -5.12 8.81
N PRO A 58 25.22 -3.84 9.18
CA PRO A 58 25.56 -3.35 10.52
C PRO A 58 24.77 -4.09 11.60
N THR A 59 25.39 -4.31 12.76
CA THR A 59 24.75 -5.01 13.89
C THR A 59 23.47 -4.34 14.38
N ASN A 60 23.37 -3.02 14.20
CA ASN A 60 22.23 -2.19 14.58
C ASN A 60 21.48 -1.62 13.36
N HIS A 61 21.36 -2.40 12.28
CA HIS A 61 20.64 -1.96 11.09
C HIS A 61 19.16 -1.70 11.38
N GLU A 62 18.59 -0.76 10.64
CA GLU A 62 17.18 -0.50 10.66
C GLU A 62 16.42 -1.64 9.95
N HIS A 63 15.37 -2.16 10.59
CA HIS A 63 14.54 -3.20 9.99
C HIS A 63 13.59 -2.62 8.94
N ILE A 64 13.89 -2.87 7.68
CA ILE A 64 12.99 -2.60 6.56
C ILE A 64 12.27 -3.91 6.24
N TYR A 65 10.99 -3.98 6.58
CA TYR A 65 10.21 -5.19 6.34
C TYR A 65 9.69 -5.27 4.92
N GLY A 66 9.84 -6.45 4.35
CA GLY A 66 9.32 -6.82 3.06
C GLY A 66 8.52 -8.12 3.13
N PHE A 67 7.95 -8.51 2.02
CA PHE A 67 7.25 -9.77 1.85
C PHE A 67 7.92 -10.59 0.77
N ARG A 68 8.46 -11.75 1.15
CA ARG A 68 9.02 -12.75 0.23
C ARG A 68 7.94 -13.74 -0.12
N THR A 69 7.52 -13.76 -1.38
CA THR A 69 6.53 -14.70 -1.88
C THR A 69 7.10 -16.12 -1.99
N THR A 70 6.22 -17.12 -2.07
CA THR A 70 6.62 -18.53 -2.23
C THR A 70 7.40 -18.80 -3.50
N ASN A 71 7.25 -17.99 -4.54
CA ASN A 71 8.03 -18.05 -5.78
C ASN A 71 9.30 -17.16 -5.77
N GLY A 72 9.69 -16.62 -4.61
CA GLY A 72 10.95 -15.90 -4.42
C GLY A 72 10.93 -14.44 -4.84
N VAL A 73 9.79 -13.86 -5.16
CA VAL A 73 9.67 -12.41 -5.45
C VAL A 73 9.55 -11.62 -4.15
N TYR A 74 10.23 -10.47 -4.09
CA TYR A 74 10.23 -9.58 -2.93
C TYR A 74 9.43 -8.33 -3.18
N PHE A 75 8.62 -7.94 -2.21
CA PHE A 75 7.88 -6.69 -2.16
C PHE A 75 8.20 -5.93 -0.90
N THR A 76 8.39 -4.62 -1.00
CA THR A 76 8.47 -3.75 0.18
C THR A 76 7.06 -3.55 0.73
N LEU A 77 6.88 -3.79 2.03
CA LEU A 77 5.58 -3.56 2.68
C LEU A 77 5.37 -2.08 2.95
N LEU A 78 4.22 -1.56 2.54
CA LEU A 78 3.79 -0.22 2.92
C LEU A 78 3.20 -0.26 4.33
N ARG A 79 3.75 0.55 5.25
CA ARG A 79 3.25 0.64 6.62
C ARG A 79 1.97 1.49 6.66
N THR A 80 0.86 0.85 6.96
CA THR A 80 -0.48 1.45 7.10
C THR A 80 -1.15 0.89 8.34
N GLY A 81 -2.28 1.45 8.76
CA GLY A 81 -3.03 0.90 9.89
C GLY A 81 -3.45 -0.56 9.72
N LEU A 82 -3.70 -1.02 8.48
CA LEU A 82 -4.06 -2.42 8.19
C LEU A 82 -2.86 -3.37 8.18
N SER A 83 -1.67 -2.86 7.88
CA SER A 83 -0.42 -3.64 7.86
C SER A 83 0.41 -3.49 9.14
N GLU A 84 0.00 -2.64 10.08
CA GLU A 84 0.77 -2.33 11.30
C GLU A 84 1.20 -3.58 12.06
N ALA A 85 0.35 -4.59 12.13
CA ALA A 85 0.67 -5.85 12.79
C ALA A 85 1.91 -6.53 12.20
N LEU A 86 2.13 -6.44 10.88
CA LEU A 86 3.29 -7.03 10.20
C LEU A 86 4.62 -6.37 10.61
N PHE A 87 4.57 -5.17 11.17
CA PHE A 87 5.74 -4.44 11.68
C PHE A 87 5.91 -4.59 13.19
N ALA A 88 4.83 -4.70 13.93
CA ALA A 88 4.82 -4.68 15.38
C ALA A 88 4.88 -6.07 16.02
N ASP A 89 4.34 -7.12 15.37
CA ASP A 89 4.25 -8.46 15.95
C ASP A 89 5.18 -9.46 15.24
N LYS A 90 6.32 -9.74 15.86
CA LYS A 90 7.32 -10.69 15.34
C LYS A 90 6.79 -12.11 15.15
N ARG A 91 5.72 -12.50 15.86
CA ARG A 91 5.09 -13.83 15.68
C ARG A 91 4.55 -14.03 14.28
N LEU A 92 4.22 -12.93 13.56
CA LEU A 92 3.77 -12.99 12.18
C LEU A 92 4.92 -13.26 11.19
N HIS A 93 6.16 -12.93 11.54
CA HIS A 93 7.32 -13.17 10.69
C HIS A 93 7.68 -14.67 10.58
N GLU A 94 7.27 -15.46 11.59
CA GLU A 94 7.50 -16.91 11.61
C GLU A 94 6.43 -17.70 10.85
N LYS A 95 5.37 -17.01 10.39
CA LYS A 95 4.22 -17.65 9.77
C LYS A 95 4.26 -17.53 8.25
N GLU A 96 3.71 -18.55 7.60
CA GLU A 96 3.32 -18.41 6.22
C GLU A 96 2.01 -17.62 6.15
N LEU A 97 2.02 -16.52 5.42
CA LEU A 97 0.90 -15.60 5.32
C LEU A 97 0.33 -15.59 3.90
N LEU A 98 -0.98 -15.35 3.82
CA LEU A 98 -1.71 -15.03 2.61
C LEU A 98 -2.18 -13.58 2.75
N LEU A 99 -1.50 -12.67 2.05
CA LEU A 99 -1.76 -11.24 2.09
C LEU A 99 -2.55 -10.82 0.85
N SER A 100 -3.60 -10.05 1.05
CA SER A 100 -4.36 -9.42 -0.04
C SER A 100 -4.14 -7.93 -0.01
N GLY A 101 -3.99 -7.30 -1.18
CA GLY A 101 -3.70 -5.88 -1.24
C GLY A 101 -3.54 -5.36 -2.65
N LYS A 102 -2.87 -4.23 -2.78
CA LYS A 102 -2.64 -3.54 -4.04
C LYS A 102 -1.15 -3.29 -4.27
N ILE A 103 -0.74 -3.40 -5.53
CA ILE A 103 0.60 -3.02 -5.98
C ILE A 103 0.43 -1.87 -6.95
N PRO A 104 0.95 -0.66 -6.63
CA PRO A 104 0.93 0.45 -7.57
C PRO A 104 1.72 0.11 -8.84
N PRO A 105 1.24 0.49 -10.02
CA PRO A 105 1.91 0.21 -11.28
C PRO A 105 3.38 0.68 -11.30
N GLY A 106 4.28 -0.16 -11.85
CA GLY A 106 5.70 0.15 -11.95
C GLY A 106 6.48 0.12 -10.63
N THR A 107 5.89 -0.41 -9.56
CA THR A 107 6.55 -0.52 -8.25
C THR A 107 6.56 -1.96 -7.74
N GLN A 108 7.38 -2.23 -6.71
CA GLN A 108 7.33 -3.42 -5.87
C GLN A 108 6.93 -3.06 -4.43
N ILE A 109 6.03 -2.09 -4.29
CA ILE A 109 5.48 -1.68 -3.00
C ILE A 109 4.13 -2.35 -2.83
N PHE A 110 3.92 -3.06 -1.73
CA PHE A 110 2.70 -3.78 -1.45
C PHE A 110 1.89 -3.10 -0.34
N ASP A 111 0.75 -2.54 -0.71
CA ASP A 111 -0.23 -1.95 0.20
C ASP A 111 -1.21 -3.05 0.65
N VAL A 112 -0.93 -3.62 1.81
CA VAL A 112 -1.70 -4.73 2.39
C VAL A 112 -3.05 -4.24 2.89
N ARG A 113 -4.12 -4.96 2.52
CA ARG A 113 -5.50 -4.66 2.89
C ARG A 113 -6.13 -5.73 3.79
N ALA A 114 -5.67 -6.97 3.67
CA ALA A 114 -6.09 -8.07 4.52
C ALA A 114 -4.95 -9.08 4.69
N MET A 115 -4.94 -9.76 5.81
CA MET A 115 -3.98 -10.83 6.11
C MET A 115 -4.68 -12.05 6.66
N LYS A 116 -4.18 -13.22 6.27
CA LYS A 116 -4.55 -14.54 6.77
C LYS A 116 -3.27 -15.33 6.99
N SER A 117 -3.30 -16.34 7.83
CA SER A 117 -2.19 -17.29 7.93
C SER A 117 -2.48 -18.56 7.16
N VAL A 118 -1.41 -19.27 6.78
CA VAL A 118 -1.50 -20.58 6.17
C VAL A 118 -0.79 -21.58 7.08
N ARG A 119 -1.51 -22.58 7.58
CA ARG A 119 -0.96 -23.60 8.45
C ARG A 119 -1.33 -24.98 7.93
N ASN A 120 -0.32 -25.81 7.64
CA ASN A 120 -0.53 -27.13 7.05
C ASN A 120 -1.40 -27.11 5.78
N GLY A 121 -1.25 -26.07 4.95
CA GLY A 121 -2.04 -25.91 3.72
C GLY A 121 -3.46 -25.34 3.95
N VAL A 122 -3.91 -25.19 5.19
CA VAL A 122 -5.22 -24.64 5.54
C VAL A 122 -5.09 -23.14 5.80
N VAL A 123 -5.98 -22.36 5.19
CA VAL A 123 -6.04 -20.90 5.41
C VAL A 123 -6.80 -20.61 6.71
N HIS A 124 -6.24 -19.73 7.53
CA HIS A 124 -6.83 -19.30 8.81
C HIS A 124 -7.09 -17.81 8.77
N ASP A 125 -8.22 -17.41 9.29
CA ASP A 125 -8.49 -16.02 9.64
C ASP A 125 -7.56 -15.58 10.75
N LEU A 126 -6.96 -14.39 10.62
CA LEU A 126 -5.93 -13.88 11.51
C LEU A 126 -6.34 -12.52 12.03
N TYR A 127 -6.55 -12.43 13.35
CA TYR A 127 -6.98 -11.21 14.02
C TYR A 127 -6.51 -11.18 15.47
N TYR A 128 -6.62 -10.01 16.10
CA TYR A 128 -6.44 -9.86 17.53
C TYR A 128 -7.79 -9.75 18.22
N TYR A 129 -7.89 -10.33 19.41
CA TYR A 129 -9.15 -10.43 20.14
C TYR A 129 -8.97 -10.01 21.59
N CYS A 130 -9.93 -9.26 22.10
CA CYS A 130 -10.04 -8.93 23.52
C CYS A 130 -11.17 -9.74 24.13
N ASP A 131 -10.84 -10.65 25.04
CA ASP A 131 -11.83 -11.53 25.71
C ASP A 131 -12.80 -10.75 26.60
N ILE A 132 -12.34 -9.66 27.22
CA ILE A 132 -13.15 -8.84 28.12
C ILE A 132 -14.24 -8.08 27.37
N CYS A 133 -13.88 -7.47 26.25
CA CYS A 133 -14.79 -6.61 25.48
C CYS A 133 -15.42 -7.31 24.28
N ALA A 134 -15.00 -8.54 23.97
CA ALA A 134 -15.40 -9.27 22.76
C ALA A 134 -15.16 -8.49 21.45
N ILE A 135 -14.06 -7.73 21.39
CA ILE A 135 -13.71 -6.87 20.25
C ILE A 135 -12.61 -7.52 19.43
N LYS A 136 -12.83 -7.61 18.10
CA LYS A 136 -11.80 -7.97 17.13
C LYS A 136 -11.09 -6.73 16.60
N THR A 137 -9.77 -6.82 16.43
CA THR A 137 -8.95 -5.78 15.80
C THR A 137 -7.90 -6.43 14.88
N VAL A 138 -7.36 -5.66 13.95
CA VAL A 138 -6.28 -6.09 13.06
C VAL A 138 -4.90 -5.63 13.55
N VAL A 139 -4.85 -4.88 14.67
CA VAL A 139 -3.62 -4.30 15.22
C VAL A 139 -3.35 -4.88 16.60
N PRO A 140 -2.11 -5.29 16.92
CA PRO A 140 -1.72 -5.70 18.27
C PRO A 140 -1.70 -4.51 19.23
N GLY A 141 -1.73 -4.77 20.53
CA GLY A 141 -1.58 -3.75 21.54
C GLY A 141 -2.71 -3.76 22.57
N PRO A 142 -2.96 -2.63 23.25
CA PRO A 142 -4.03 -2.55 24.23
C PRO A 142 -5.40 -2.41 23.55
N CYS A 143 -6.40 -3.08 24.10
CA CYS A 143 -7.79 -2.96 23.67
C CYS A 143 -8.25 -1.49 23.75
N MET A 144 -8.94 -1.01 22.73
CA MET A 144 -9.45 0.36 22.69
C MET A 144 -10.44 0.68 23.80
N CYS A 145 -11.12 -0.34 24.34
CA CYS A 145 -12.15 -0.22 25.37
C CYS A 145 -11.57 -0.36 26.79
N CYS A 146 -11.05 -1.54 27.14
CA CYS A 146 -10.60 -1.85 28.50
C CYS A 146 -9.11 -1.62 28.76
N ARG A 147 -8.32 -1.35 27.71
CA ARG A 147 -6.85 -1.19 27.75
C ARG A 147 -6.06 -2.47 28.05
N GLU A 148 -6.72 -3.59 28.26
CA GLU A 148 -6.03 -4.87 28.38
C GLU A 148 -5.42 -5.31 27.04
N PRO A 149 -4.34 -6.12 27.07
CA PRO A 149 -3.72 -6.60 25.83
C PRO A 149 -4.69 -7.48 25.05
N VAL A 150 -4.64 -7.36 23.72
CA VAL A 150 -5.38 -8.26 22.83
C VAL A 150 -4.52 -9.47 22.47
N GLU A 151 -5.15 -10.63 22.27
CA GLU A 151 -4.48 -11.86 21.90
C GLU A 151 -4.56 -12.13 20.40
N LEU A 152 -3.48 -12.67 19.82
CA LEU A 152 -3.45 -13.11 18.41
C LEU A 152 -4.23 -14.42 18.29
N VAL A 153 -5.25 -14.43 17.45
CA VAL A 153 -6.11 -15.57 17.17
C VAL A 153 -5.96 -16.02 15.72
N GLU A 154 -5.86 -17.34 15.53
CA GLU A 154 -5.90 -18.01 14.23
C GLU A 154 -7.09 -18.97 14.20
N LYS A 155 -8.07 -18.70 13.37
CA LYS A 155 -9.24 -19.56 13.22
C LYS A 155 -9.26 -20.18 11.83
N PRO A 156 -9.32 -21.52 11.67
CA PRO A 156 -9.46 -22.11 10.35
C PRO A 156 -10.69 -21.56 9.63
N LEU A 157 -10.52 -21.19 8.36
CA LEU A 157 -11.64 -20.86 7.49
C LEU A 157 -12.29 -22.19 7.10
N ASN A 158 -13.42 -22.50 7.71
CA ASN A 158 -14.24 -23.61 7.26
C ASN A 158 -14.89 -23.21 5.93
N ALA A 159 -15.06 -24.17 5.02
CA ALA A 159 -15.72 -23.95 3.72
C ALA A 159 -17.20 -23.50 3.84
N GLN A 160 -17.69 -23.26 5.04
CA GLN A 160 -19.07 -22.89 5.37
C GLN A 160 -19.20 -21.50 6.03
N ASP A 161 -18.09 -20.77 6.23
CA ASP A 161 -18.18 -19.35 6.63
C ASP A 161 -18.28 -18.52 5.33
N PRO A 162 -19.42 -17.82 5.08
CA PRO A 162 -19.68 -17.05 3.87
C PRO A 162 -18.79 -15.81 3.77
#